data_38d417cacdae7b6d142d416ae8753464
#
_entry.id   38d417cacdae7b6d142d416ae8753464
#
_cell.length_a   1.000
_cell.length_b   1.000
_cell.length_c   1.000
_cell.angle_alpha   90.00
_cell.angle_beta   90.00
_cell.angle_gamma   90.00
#
_symmetry.space_group_name_H-M   'P 1'
#
loop_
_entity.id
_entity.type
_entity.pdbx_description
1 polymer ?
#
loop_
_entity_poly.entity_id
_entity_poly.type
_entity_poly.pdbx_seq_one_letter_code
_entity_poly.pdbx_strand_id
1 'polypeptide(L)'
;MKPRITAAAGLAMAIFVVASFVVLDNTGTGKAAVSHTCSATDRQFLGTAQLNMAALGTLSQDYLQGDAKADDVIEQAGSAVTSLLNTNPSDPSLSKTQKIMRAMFLEYGRAIRADKHHRDPGQYIYRAYGLANFAHDVLSQAEPALAKRGCDVSPLL
;
A
#
# COMPACT_ATOMS: atom_id res chain seq x y z
N MET A 1 -25.01 -24.63 22.47
CA MET A 1 -24.36 -23.35 22.14
C MET A 1 -22.89 -23.46 22.50
N LYS A 2 -21.99 -23.64 21.52
CA LYS A 2 -20.56 -23.67 21.78
C LYS A 2 -20.02 -22.24 21.53
N PRO A 3 -19.22 -21.67 22.46
CA PRO A 3 -18.62 -20.36 22.20
C PRO A 3 -17.62 -20.51 21.02
N ARG A 4 -17.85 -19.76 19.97
CA ARG A 4 -16.86 -19.52 18.92
C ARG A 4 -15.76 -18.65 19.53
N ILE A 5 -14.69 -19.27 19.99
CA ILE A 5 -13.47 -18.55 20.33
C ILE A 5 -12.91 -18.11 18.98
N THR A 6 -13.15 -16.87 18.66
CA THR A 6 -12.63 -16.16 17.52
C THR A 6 -11.12 -16.06 17.67
N ALA A 7 -10.40 -16.80 16.84
CA ALA A 7 -8.96 -16.58 16.59
C ALA A 7 -8.73 -15.27 15.79
N ALA A 8 -9.50 -14.23 16.12
CA ALA A 8 -9.45 -12.91 15.48
C ALA A 8 -8.33 -12.01 16.06
N ALA A 9 -7.50 -12.55 16.97
CA ALA A 9 -6.53 -11.73 17.70
C ALA A 9 -5.23 -11.46 16.90
N GLY A 10 -5.11 -11.93 15.65
CA GLY A 10 -3.88 -11.79 14.88
C GLY A 10 -3.95 -10.83 13.68
N LEU A 11 -5.13 -10.34 13.29
CA LEU A 11 -5.30 -9.56 12.06
C LEU A 11 -5.36 -8.04 12.30
N ALA A 12 -4.97 -7.57 13.48
CA ALA A 12 -4.77 -6.14 13.69
C ALA A 12 -3.48 -5.68 12.97
N MET A 13 -3.50 -5.72 11.63
CA MET A 13 -2.65 -4.82 10.87
C MET A 13 -3.11 -3.41 11.23
N ALA A 14 -2.35 -2.72 12.05
CA ALA A 14 -2.46 -1.28 12.19
C ALA A 14 -2.05 -0.68 10.84
N ILE A 15 -2.98 -0.69 9.88
CA ILE A 15 -2.85 0.11 8.67
C ILE A 15 -3.04 1.53 9.16
N PHE A 16 -1.94 2.25 9.34
CA PHE A 16 -1.97 3.69 9.58
C PHE A 16 -2.54 4.35 8.33
N VAL A 17 -3.87 4.48 8.29
CA VAL A 17 -4.53 5.35 7.35
C VAL A 17 -4.39 6.77 7.89
N VAL A 18 -3.30 7.43 7.55
CA VAL A 18 -3.23 8.88 7.69
C VAL A 18 -3.98 9.47 6.51
N ALA A 19 -5.28 9.70 6.69
CA ALA A 19 -6.07 10.48 5.76
C ALA A 19 -5.70 11.96 5.94
N SER A 20 -4.63 12.39 5.28
CA SER A 20 -4.31 13.81 5.13
C SER A 20 -4.90 14.30 3.81
N PHE A 21 -6.05 14.92 3.88
CA PHE A 21 -6.57 15.73 2.78
C PHE A 21 -5.72 16.98 2.67
N VAL A 22 -4.80 17.01 1.72
CA VAL A 22 -4.11 18.25 1.33
C VAL A 22 -4.90 18.89 0.19
N VAL A 23 -5.55 20.02 0.51
CA VAL A 23 -6.11 20.95 -0.46
C VAL A 23 -4.94 21.52 -1.27
N LEU A 24 -4.98 21.35 -2.58
CA LEU A 24 -4.05 21.97 -3.54
C LEU A 24 -4.37 23.46 -3.64
N ASP A 25 -3.62 24.28 -2.92
CA ASP A 25 -3.51 25.71 -3.22
C ASP A 25 -2.40 25.91 -4.26
N ASN A 26 -2.82 26.27 -5.46
CA ASN A 26 -1.96 26.55 -6.59
C ASN A 26 -1.83 28.07 -6.78
N THR A 27 -0.86 28.71 -6.08
CA THR A 27 -0.43 30.07 -6.44
C THR A 27 1.03 30.31 -6.07
N GLY A 28 1.87 30.51 -7.06
CA GLY A 28 3.26 30.93 -6.82
C GLY A 28 4.10 31.02 -8.11
N THR A 29 4.01 32.17 -8.79
CA THR A 29 4.91 32.61 -9.86
C THR A 29 6.32 32.81 -9.34
N GLY A 30 7.34 32.25 -10.05
CA GLY A 30 8.69 32.79 -9.92
C GLY A 30 9.85 31.85 -10.24
N LYS A 31 10.50 32.12 -11.37
CA LYS A 31 11.88 31.78 -11.79
C LYS A 31 12.24 30.30 -12.04
N ALA A 32 12.58 30.05 -13.31
CA ALA A 32 13.17 28.84 -13.83
C ALA A 32 14.47 28.44 -13.10
N ALA A 33 14.34 27.66 -12.05
CA ALA A 33 15.37 26.73 -11.66
C ALA A 33 15.08 25.46 -12.46
N VAL A 34 16.11 24.80 -12.97
CA VAL A 34 16.00 23.47 -13.57
C VAL A 34 15.44 22.57 -12.48
N SER A 35 14.12 22.49 -12.44
CA SER A 35 13.43 21.69 -11.43
C SER A 35 13.57 20.24 -11.88
N HIS A 36 14.35 19.48 -11.16
CA HIS A 36 14.25 18.03 -11.17
C HIS A 36 12.85 17.68 -10.64
N THR A 37 11.85 17.85 -11.50
CA THR A 37 10.47 17.53 -11.15
C THR A 37 10.31 16.02 -11.08
N CYS A 38 9.50 15.57 -10.13
CA CYS A 38 9.07 14.17 -10.08
C CYS A 38 8.56 13.73 -11.46
N SER A 39 9.07 12.65 -12.02
CA SER A 39 8.69 12.21 -13.35
C SER A 39 7.19 11.83 -13.39
N ALA A 40 6.59 11.87 -14.58
CA ALA A 40 5.19 11.47 -14.74
C ALA A 40 4.96 10.02 -14.31
N THR A 41 5.91 9.13 -14.62
CA THR A 41 5.84 7.70 -14.25
C THR A 41 6.02 7.48 -12.75
N ASP A 42 6.88 8.28 -12.10
CA ASP A 42 7.05 8.22 -10.64
C ASP A 42 5.78 8.70 -9.93
N ARG A 43 5.18 9.82 -10.37
CA ARG A 43 3.90 10.31 -9.84
C ARG A 43 2.76 9.30 -10.06
N GLN A 44 2.71 8.67 -11.23
CA GLN A 44 1.73 7.62 -11.52
C GLN A 44 1.86 6.46 -10.54
N PHE A 45 3.08 5.98 -10.30
CA PHE A 45 3.31 4.92 -9.31
C PHE A 45 2.85 5.34 -7.92
N LEU A 46 3.27 6.51 -7.44
CA LEU A 46 2.92 7.00 -6.09
C LEU A 46 1.40 7.10 -5.90
N GLY A 47 0.70 7.71 -6.86
CA GLY A 47 -0.77 7.81 -6.80
C GLY A 47 -1.45 6.45 -6.86
N THR A 48 -0.98 5.53 -7.72
CA THR A 48 -1.52 4.18 -7.82
C THR A 48 -1.30 3.39 -6.53
N ALA A 49 -0.11 3.49 -5.93
CA ALA A 49 0.21 2.82 -4.67
C ALA A 49 -0.68 3.32 -3.54
N GLN A 50 -0.81 4.64 -3.38
CA GLN A 50 -1.65 5.27 -2.36
C GLN A 50 -3.12 4.83 -2.49
N LEU A 51 -3.70 4.89 -3.68
CA LEU A 51 -5.09 4.49 -3.92
C LEU A 51 -5.32 3.02 -3.57
N ASN A 52 -4.43 2.13 -3.96
CA ASN A 52 -4.58 0.70 -3.67
C ASN A 52 -4.39 0.39 -2.19
N MET A 53 -3.46 1.07 -1.49
CA MET A 53 -3.29 0.93 -0.05
C MET A 53 -4.55 1.37 0.70
N ALA A 54 -5.10 2.53 0.34
CA ALA A 54 -6.32 3.06 0.97
C ALA A 54 -7.52 2.15 0.72
N ALA A 55 -7.75 1.72 -0.53
CA ALA A 55 -8.85 0.84 -0.89
C ALA A 55 -8.77 -0.51 -0.16
N LEU A 56 -7.58 -1.13 -0.15
CA LEU A 56 -7.41 -2.39 0.56
C LEU A 56 -7.55 -2.23 2.07
N GLY A 57 -7.08 -1.10 2.63
CA GLY A 57 -7.21 -0.78 4.05
C GLY A 57 -8.68 -0.72 4.48
N THR A 58 -9.50 0.06 3.77
CA THR A 58 -10.94 0.18 4.04
C THR A 58 -11.62 -1.19 3.91
N LEU A 59 -11.41 -1.87 2.81
CA LEU A 59 -12.07 -3.16 2.54
C LEU A 59 -11.66 -4.24 3.55
N SER A 60 -10.41 -4.19 4.04
CA SER A 60 -9.94 -5.11 5.08
C SER A 60 -10.60 -4.85 6.43
N GLN A 61 -10.86 -3.58 6.78
CA GLN A 61 -11.60 -3.23 7.98
C GLN A 61 -13.06 -3.72 7.89
N ASP A 62 -13.71 -3.49 6.75
CA ASP A 62 -15.07 -3.96 6.50
C ASP A 62 -15.14 -5.50 6.59
N TYR A 63 -14.15 -6.21 6.07
CA TYR A 63 -14.04 -7.67 6.20
C TYR A 63 -13.93 -8.12 7.66
N LEU A 64 -13.12 -7.46 8.47
CA LEU A 64 -12.96 -7.78 9.88
C LEU A 64 -14.24 -7.51 10.70
N GLN A 65 -15.04 -6.54 10.27
CA GLN A 65 -16.35 -6.21 10.87
C GLN A 65 -17.47 -7.12 10.37
N GLY A 66 -17.23 -7.88 9.30
CA GLY A 66 -18.21 -8.77 8.68
C GLY A 66 -19.08 -8.10 7.62
N ASP A 67 -18.73 -6.85 7.23
CA ASP A 67 -19.46 -6.04 6.25
C ASP A 67 -18.99 -6.29 4.81
N ALA A 68 -17.80 -6.88 4.63
CA ALA A 68 -17.29 -7.30 3.32
C ALA A 68 -16.97 -8.79 3.28
N LYS A 69 -16.91 -9.35 2.07
CA LYS A 69 -16.58 -10.77 1.84
C LYS A 69 -15.08 -10.95 1.64
N ALA A 70 -14.56 -12.13 2.00
CA ALA A 70 -13.16 -12.50 1.73
C ALA A 70 -12.80 -12.38 0.25
N ASP A 71 -13.72 -12.71 -0.65
CA ASP A 71 -13.49 -12.64 -2.10
C ASP A 71 -13.25 -11.21 -2.58
N ASP A 72 -13.96 -10.23 -2.02
CA ASP A 72 -13.81 -8.83 -2.36
C ASP A 72 -12.40 -8.33 -1.98
N VAL A 73 -11.90 -8.74 -0.82
CA VAL A 73 -10.54 -8.41 -0.36
C VAL A 73 -9.47 -9.09 -1.23
N ILE A 74 -9.69 -10.36 -1.61
CA ILE A 74 -8.78 -11.12 -2.48
C ILE A 74 -8.72 -10.48 -3.87
N GLU A 75 -9.85 -10.07 -4.43
CA GLU A 75 -9.95 -9.39 -5.72
C GLU A 75 -9.25 -8.03 -5.68
N GLN A 76 -9.50 -7.24 -4.64
CA GLN A 76 -8.83 -5.95 -4.45
C GLN A 76 -7.31 -6.10 -4.35
N ALA A 77 -6.82 -7.09 -3.60
CA ALA A 77 -5.39 -7.38 -3.51
C ALA A 77 -4.79 -7.76 -4.88
N GLY A 78 -5.51 -8.58 -5.67
CA GLY A 78 -5.12 -8.93 -7.04
C GLY A 78 -5.13 -7.74 -7.99
N SER A 79 -6.14 -6.87 -7.89
CA SER A 79 -6.24 -5.62 -8.64
C SER A 79 -5.08 -4.68 -8.32
N ALA A 80 -4.70 -4.55 -7.05
CA ALA A 80 -3.56 -3.76 -6.62
C ALA A 80 -2.24 -4.25 -7.25
N VAL A 81 -2.01 -5.57 -7.29
CA VAL A 81 -0.84 -6.16 -7.95
C VAL A 81 -0.81 -5.79 -9.43
N THR A 82 -1.94 -5.91 -10.13
CA THR A 82 -2.05 -5.62 -11.56
C THR A 82 -1.88 -4.12 -11.83
N SER A 83 -2.51 -3.27 -11.04
CA SER A 83 -2.40 -1.81 -11.16
C SER A 83 -0.96 -1.35 -10.99
N LEU A 84 -0.25 -1.86 -9.98
CA LEU A 84 1.16 -1.55 -9.77
C LEU A 84 2.06 -2.11 -10.89
N LEU A 85 1.75 -3.28 -11.43
CA LEU A 85 2.51 -3.84 -12.55
C LEU A 85 2.48 -2.94 -13.78
N ASN A 86 1.36 -2.23 -13.99
CA ASN A 86 1.17 -1.32 -15.11
C ASN A 86 1.82 0.06 -14.90
N THR A 87 2.37 0.33 -13.73
CA THR A 87 3.22 1.51 -13.51
C THR A 87 4.66 1.16 -13.84
N ASN A 88 5.43 2.16 -14.25
CA ASN A 88 6.85 1.97 -14.58
C ASN A 88 7.67 3.13 -14.02
N PRO A 89 7.87 3.18 -12.69
CA PRO A 89 8.60 4.26 -12.06
C PRO A 89 10.05 4.29 -12.56
N SER A 90 10.54 5.50 -12.84
CA SER A 90 11.90 5.73 -13.36
C SER A 90 12.94 5.78 -12.24
N ASP A 91 12.53 6.15 -11.04
CA ASP A 91 13.41 6.17 -9.88
C ASP A 91 13.70 4.75 -9.35
N PRO A 92 14.98 4.40 -9.10
CA PRO A 92 15.35 3.06 -8.65
C PRO A 92 14.72 2.66 -7.31
N SER A 93 14.55 3.61 -6.37
CA SER A 93 13.94 3.35 -5.07
C SER A 93 12.45 3.10 -5.22
N LEU A 94 11.76 3.88 -6.06
CA LEU A 94 10.34 3.67 -6.37
C LEU A 94 10.12 2.37 -7.13
N SER A 95 11.00 2.01 -8.07
CA SER A 95 10.96 0.73 -8.77
C SER A 95 11.15 -0.46 -7.82
N LYS A 96 12.06 -0.33 -6.84
CA LYS A 96 12.24 -1.34 -5.80
C LYS A 96 11.00 -1.45 -4.92
N THR A 97 10.44 -0.31 -4.47
CA THR A 97 9.22 -0.26 -3.66
C THR A 97 8.04 -0.87 -4.40
N GLN A 98 7.86 -0.61 -5.69
CA GLN A 98 6.82 -1.24 -6.52
C GLN A 98 6.87 -2.76 -6.44
N LYS A 99 8.05 -3.36 -6.59
CA LYS A 99 8.23 -4.81 -6.54
C LYS A 99 7.87 -5.37 -5.16
N ILE A 100 8.29 -4.68 -4.10
CA ILE A 100 8.02 -5.08 -2.71
C ILE A 100 6.52 -4.99 -2.43
N MET A 101 5.86 -3.88 -2.79
CA MET A 101 4.41 -3.71 -2.57
C MET A 101 3.58 -4.74 -3.33
N ARG A 102 3.96 -5.08 -4.56
CA ARG A 102 3.30 -6.17 -5.31
C ARG A 102 3.40 -7.51 -4.56
N ALA A 103 4.58 -7.84 -4.05
CA ALA A 103 4.77 -9.05 -3.26
C ALA A 103 3.94 -9.01 -1.96
N MET A 104 3.88 -7.86 -1.29
CA MET A 104 3.06 -7.63 -0.10
C MET A 104 1.57 -7.89 -0.38
N PHE A 105 1.01 -7.32 -1.44
CA PHE A 105 -0.39 -7.53 -1.80
C PHE A 105 -0.68 -9.00 -2.15
N LEU A 106 0.25 -9.70 -2.82
CA LEU A 106 0.12 -11.13 -3.09
C LEU A 106 0.07 -11.97 -1.80
N GLU A 107 0.97 -11.71 -0.85
CA GLU A 107 0.97 -12.44 0.42
C GLU A 107 -0.28 -12.11 1.25
N TYR A 108 -0.74 -10.86 1.23
CA TYR A 108 -1.98 -10.48 1.89
C TYR A 108 -3.20 -11.20 1.30
N GLY A 109 -3.35 -11.24 -0.02
CA GLY A 109 -4.42 -11.99 -0.68
C GLY A 109 -4.36 -13.49 -0.39
N ARG A 110 -3.14 -14.06 -0.19
CA ARG A 110 -2.96 -15.46 0.26
C ARG A 110 -3.42 -15.66 1.69
N ALA A 111 -3.17 -14.69 2.58
CA ALA A 111 -3.63 -14.73 3.96
C ALA A 111 -5.16 -14.80 4.04
N ILE A 112 -5.85 -13.90 3.35
CA ILE A 112 -7.33 -13.87 3.31
C ILE A 112 -7.89 -15.15 2.70
N ARG A 113 -7.25 -15.69 1.66
CA ARG A 113 -7.65 -16.98 1.06
C ARG A 113 -7.47 -18.15 2.02
N ALA A 114 -6.40 -18.16 2.82
CA ALA A 114 -6.18 -19.17 3.84
C ALA A 114 -7.27 -19.10 4.92
N ASP A 115 -7.57 -17.89 5.43
CA ASP A 115 -8.62 -17.66 6.41
C ASP A 115 -10.00 -18.08 5.90
N LYS A 116 -10.35 -17.70 4.67
CA LYS A 116 -11.60 -18.13 4.01
C LYS A 116 -11.77 -19.66 4.00
N HIS A 117 -10.67 -20.40 3.86
CA HIS A 117 -10.66 -21.87 3.85
C HIS A 117 -10.36 -22.47 5.24
N HIS A 118 -10.48 -21.70 6.32
CA HIS A 118 -10.20 -22.14 7.69
C HIS A 118 -8.80 -22.75 7.87
N ARG A 119 -7.83 -22.25 7.12
CA ARG A 119 -6.41 -22.57 7.26
C ARG A 119 -5.70 -21.44 7.98
N ASP A 120 -4.57 -21.75 8.63
CA ASP A 120 -3.77 -20.75 9.31
C ASP A 120 -3.22 -19.69 8.33
N PRO A 121 -3.61 -18.41 8.44
CA PRO A 121 -3.08 -17.32 7.62
C PRO A 121 -1.74 -16.77 8.13
N GLY A 122 -1.28 -17.18 9.32
CA GLY A 122 -0.22 -16.51 10.08
C GLY A 122 1.06 -16.30 9.30
N GLN A 123 1.56 -17.32 8.58
CA GLN A 123 2.77 -17.20 7.79
C GLN A 123 2.68 -16.16 6.66
N TYR A 124 1.51 -16.04 6.03
CA TYR A 124 1.29 -15.07 4.95
C TYR A 124 1.18 -13.65 5.48
N ILE A 125 0.50 -13.47 6.63
CA ILE A 125 0.41 -12.19 7.34
C ILE A 125 1.81 -11.72 7.75
N TYR A 126 2.60 -12.60 8.35
CA TYR A 126 3.97 -12.28 8.75
C TYR A 126 4.82 -11.82 7.56
N ARG A 127 4.73 -12.51 6.41
CA ARG A 127 5.44 -12.11 5.19
C ARG A 127 4.94 -10.79 4.64
N ALA A 128 3.62 -10.58 4.56
CA ALA A 128 3.05 -9.32 4.10
C ALA A 128 3.50 -8.14 4.98
N TYR A 129 3.49 -8.32 6.30
CA TYR A 129 3.98 -7.31 7.26
C TYR A 129 5.48 -7.01 7.08
N GLY A 130 6.30 -8.05 6.95
CA GLY A 130 7.73 -7.87 6.68
C GLY A 130 8.02 -7.11 5.39
N LEU A 131 7.23 -7.38 4.33
CA LEU A 131 7.33 -6.66 3.05
C LEU A 131 6.85 -5.20 3.19
N ALA A 132 5.78 -4.94 3.97
CA ALA A 132 5.32 -3.58 4.25
C ALA A 132 6.40 -2.76 4.95
N ASN A 133 7.00 -3.30 6.01
CA ASN A 133 8.10 -2.64 6.71
C ASN A 133 9.30 -2.39 5.78
N PHE A 134 9.65 -3.35 4.93
CA PHE A 134 10.74 -3.18 3.99
C PHE A 134 10.44 -2.12 2.93
N ALA A 135 9.20 -2.02 2.44
CA ALA A 135 8.80 -0.94 1.54
C ALA A 135 8.92 0.43 2.22
N HIS A 136 8.43 0.54 3.46
CA HIS A 136 8.55 1.74 4.29
C HIS A 136 10.02 2.15 4.48
N ASP A 137 10.90 1.22 4.83
CA ASP A 137 12.33 1.51 5.02
C ASP A 137 12.99 2.03 3.74
N VAL A 138 12.68 1.42 2.59
CA VAL A 138 13.21 1.86 1.29
C VAL A 138 12.73 3.27 0.96
N LEU A 139 11.45 3.59 1.20
CA LEU A 139 10.90 4.91 0.95
C LEU A 139 11.45 5.96 1.92
N SER A 140 11.51 5.66 3.22
CA SER A 140 12.06 6.56 4.24
C SER A 140 13.51 6.93 3.96
N GLN A 141 14.33 5.98 3.52
CA GLN A 141 15.71 6.26 3.12
C GLN A 141 15.81 7.12 1.86
N ALA A 142 14.87 6.96 0.93
CA ALA A 142 14.85 7.69 -0.34
C ALA A 142 14.14 9.05 -0.24
N GLU A 143 13.30 9.27 0.79
CA GLU A 143 12.46 10.45 0.95
C GLU A 143 13.20 11.78 0.74
N PRO A 144 14.36 12.05 1.37
CA PRO A 144 15.03 13.35 1.19
C PRO A 144 15.46 13.62 -0.26
N ALA A 145 15.83 12.58 -1.00
CA ALA A 145 16.22 12.70 -2.41
C ALA A 145 15.01 12.82 -3.33
N LEU A 146 13.93 12.12 -3.01
CA LEU A 146 12.65 12.17 -3.73
C LEU A 146 11.96 13.53 -3.54
N ALA A 147 11.93 14.04 -2.30
CA ALA A 147 11.37 15.34 -1.97
C ALA A 147 12.09 16.50 -2.70
N LYS A 148 13.42 16.46 -2.80
CA LYS A 148 14.19 17.45 -3.58
C LYS A 148 13.81 17.48 -5.06
N ARG A 149 13.25 16.38 -5.58
CA ARG A 149 12.74 16.27 -6.94
C ARG A 149 11.23 16.50 -7.04
N GLY A 150 10.58 16.88 -5.92
CA GLY A 150 9.14 17.12 -5.88
C GLY A 150 8.30 15.83 -5.92
N CYS A 151 8.87 14.67 -5.59
CA CYS A 151 8.12 13.44 -5.37
C CYS A 151 7.71 13.36 -3.90
N ASP A 152 6.42 13.52 -3.63
CA ASP A 152 5.88 13.36 -2.28
C ASP A 152 5.59 11.86 -2.01
N VAL A 153 6.34 11.28 -1.09
CA VAL A 153 6.18 9.89 -0.66
C VAL A 153 5.52 9.77 0.71
N SER A 154 5.27 10.89 1.39
CA SER A 154 4.70 10.91 2.74
C SER A 154 3.38 10.14 2.89
N PRO A 155 2.49 10.07 1.86
CA PRO A 155 1.27 9.27 1.97
C PRO A 155 1.50 7.75 2.01
N LEU A 156 2.74 7.29 1.76
CA LEU A 156 3.14 5.88 1.78
C LEU A 156 4.05 5.55 2.98
N LEU A 157 4.38 6.51 3.81
CA LEU A 157 5.15 6.39 5.06
C LEU A 157 4.23 6.42 6.26
#